data_19d4e5fc100dca28a30edd3193fffc3d
#
_entry.id   19d4e5fc100dca28a30edd3193fffc3d
#
_cell.length_a   1.000
_cell.length_b   1.000
_cell.length_c   1.000
_cell.angle_alpha   90.00
_cell.angle_beta   90.00
_cell.angle_gamma   90.00
#
_symmetry.space_group_name_H-M   'P 1'
#
loop_
_entity.id
_entity.type
_entity.pdbx_description
1 polymer ?
#
loop_
_entity_poly.entity_id
_entity_poly.type
_entity_poly.pdbx_seq_one_letter_code
_entity_poly.pdbx_strand_id
1 'polypeptide(L)'
;NILLEYKQIGPQFYTFGNPYMTNNIREFTIKDRLSLLERRLMFVVGYSSKDNNLSEIVLNPLKTKTFMLNSTLVPGPGAPSIVFNMQVIGKNNGIDSVEVDSLGQFLKDNREDSRALNTLFSINIPGSIGPISNTIALNFNSITYKDVIETDEKYADKPRRDDYLFQKSDTRTISANLSSRFPFPLRTVISFNKTQIFIPMMDENLNVIKDEIGWTSGGLSGSYSLKNNTIRINSGMDYMTNGNTDDSVQILGFKIGADWDLLRNLVFSLKSNVRFNRIKSNENDGIDNDNNGKIDGKSEIWSTSNSGTVISLNYRF
;
A
#
# COMPACT_ATOMS: atom_id res chain seq x y z
N ASN A 1 22.93 12.86 -14.96
CA ASN A 1 23.52 11.52 -15.17
C ASN A 1 22.51 10.65 -15.88
N ILE A 2 22.85 10.19 -17.08
CA ILE A 2 22.03 9.29 -17.88
C ILE A 2 22.46 7.85 -17.59
N LEU A 3 21.50 6.98 -17.26
CA LEU A 3 21.65 5.54 -17.12
C LEU A 3 20.88 4.87 -18.25
N LEU A 4 21.58 4.03 -19.00
CA LEU A 4 21.01 3.14 -20.00
C LEU A 4 21.24 1.71 -19.51
N GLU A 5 20.17 0.92 -19.40
CA GLU A 5 20.25 -0.47 -18.96
C GLU A 5 19.48 -1.35 -19.95
N TYR A 6 20.12 -2.42 -20.35
CA TYR A 6 19.50 -3.49 -21.12
C TYR A 6 19.60 -4.79 -20.33
N LYS A 7 18.49 -5.41 -20.06
CA LYS A 7 18.41 -6.68 -19.31
C LYS A 7 17.73 -7.74 -20.15
N GLN A 8 18.35 -8.92 -20.19
CA GLN A 8 17.84 -10.07 -20.90
C GLN A 8 18.00 -11.30 -20.01
N ILE A 9 16.91 -12.03 -19.79
CA ILE A 9 16.90 -13.27 -19.00
C ILE A 9 16.26 -14.35 -19.86
N GLY A 10 17.02 -15.39 -20.16
CA GLY A 10 16.54 -16.51 -20.98
C GLY A 10 15.38 -17.29 -20.35
N PRO A 11 14.61 -18.05 -21.16
CA PRO A 11 13.44 -18.79 -20.69
C PRO A 11 13.77 -19.93 -19.72
N GLN A 12 14.97 -20.49 -19.80
CA GLN A 12 15.44 -21.60 -18.97
C GLN A 12 16.37 -21.14 -17.84
N PHE A 13 16.45 -19.84 -17.58
CA PHE A 13 17.30 -19.33 -16.52
C PHE A 13 16.61 -19.49 -15.16
N TYR A 14 17.27 -20.22 -14.26
CA TYR A 14 16.86 -20.38 -12.85
C TYR A 14 18.02 -20.04 -11.94
N THR A 15 17.71 -19.41 -10.80
CA THR A 15 18.69 -19.15 -9.76
C THR A 15 18.14 -19.57 -8.39
N PHE A 16 18.97 -20.30 -7.64
CA PHE A 16 18.62 -20.71 -6.29
C PHE A 16 18.58 -19.53 -5.29
N GLY A 17 19.28 -18.44 -5.60
CA GLY A 17 19.31 -17.25 -4.76
C GLY A 17 18.04 -16.38 -4.87
N ASN A 18 17.28 -16.52 -5.97
CA ASN A 18 16.01 -15.80 -6.17
C ASN A 18 15.01 -16.63 -6.99
N PRO A 19 14.24 -17.52 -6.33
CA PRO A 19 13.29 -18.40 -6.99
C PRO A 19 12.12 -17.66 -7.66
N TYR A 20 11.89 -16.38 -7.29
CA TYR A 20 10.83 -15.53 -7.86
C TYR A 20 11.28 -14.71 -9.06
N MET A 21 12.51 -14.90 -9.54
CA MET A 21 13.01 -14.17 -10.69
C MET A 21 12.24 -14.55 -11.96
N THR A 22 11.62 -13.56 -12.60
CA THR A 22 10.93 -13.74 -13.87
C THR A 22 11.97 -14.05 -14.96
N ASN A 23 11.82 -15.18 -15.60
CA ASN A 23 12.60 -15.58 -16.80
C ASN A 23 11.88 -15.19 -18.10
N ASN A 24 12.50 -15.47 -19.24
CA ASN A 24 11.98 -15.17 -20.58
C ASN A 24 11.62 -13.68 -20.77
N ILE A 25 12.47 -12.78 -20.29
CA ILE A 25 12.24 -11.34 -20.35
C ILE A 25 13.35 -10.59 -21.08
N ARG A 26 12.94 -9.52 -21.75
CA ARG A 26 13.78 -8.47 -22.29
C ARG A 26 13.29 -7.14 -21.77
N GLU A 27 14.18 -6.34 -21.19
CA GLU A 27 13.86 -5.04 -20.65
C GLU A 27 14.90 -4.01 -21.07
N PHE A 28 14.43 -2.88 -21.56
CA PHE A 28 15.24 -1.70 -21.83
C PHE A 28 14.81 -0.58 -20.88
N THR A 29 15.77 0.07 -20.26
CA THR A 29 15.52 1.18 -19.33
C THR A 29 16.44 2.35 -19.64
N ILE A 30 15.86 3.55 -19.68
CA ILE A 30 16.59 4.82 -19.72
C ILE A 30 16.14 5.66 -18.52
N LYS A 31 17.10 6.21 -17.78
CA LYS A 31 16.85 7.12 -16.65
C LYS A 31 17.81 8.28 -16.74
N ASP A 32 17.31 9.49 -16.47
CA ASP A 32 18.13 10.65 -16.24
C ASP A 32 17.94 11.22 -14.85
N ARG A 33 19.03 11.56 -14.20
CA ARG A 33 19.05 12.20 -12.90
C ARG A 33 19.61 13.60 -13.01
N LEU A 34 18.76 14.58 -12.69
CA LEU A 34 19.10 15.99 -12.59
C LEU A 34 19.20 16.40 -11.12
N SER A 35 20.26 17.10 -10.78
CA SER A 35 20.43 17.71 -9.46
C SER A 35 20.63 19.22 -9.65
N LEU A 36 19.74 19.98 -9.06
CA LEU A 36 19.69 21.44 -9.16
C LEU A 36 19.81 22.06 -7.77
N LEU A 37 20.04 23.37 -7.71
CA LEU A 37 20.12 24.16 -6.46
C LEU A 37 21.05 23.49 -5.43
N GLU A 38 22.29 23.22 -5.82
CA GLU A 38 23.29 22.58 -4.95
C GLU A 38 22.82 21.23 -4.38
N ARG A 39 22.11 20.43 -5.18
CA ARG A 39 21.49 19.14 -4.82
C ARG A 39 20.28 19.24 -3.88
N ARG A 40 19.75 20.44 -3.67
CA ARG A 40 18.51 20.60 -2.88
C ARG A 40 17.27 20.20 -3.65
N LEU A 41 17.33 20.22 -4.96
CA LEU A 41 16.25 19.76 -5.84
C LEU A 41 16.79 18.67 -6.76
N MET A 42 16.22 17.48 -6.65
CA MET A 42 16.60 16.32 -7.46
C MET A 42 15.39 15.84 -8.25
N PHE A 43 15.63 15.57 -9.52
CA PHE A 43 14.66 14.91 -10.39
C PHE A 43 15.26 13.61 -10.93
N VAL A 44 14.42 12.59 -11.05
CA VAL A 44 14.72 11.39 -11.81
C VAL A 44 13.56 11.17 -12.77
N VAL A 45 13.84 11.22 -14.04
CA VAL A 45 12.89 10.86 -15.11
C VAL A 45 13.34 9.55 -15.72
N GLY A 46 12.43 8.63 -15.92
CA GLY A 46 12.78 7.32 -16.46
C GLY A 46 11.68 6.75 -17.35
N TYR A 47 12.12 5.94 -18.29
CA TYR A 47 11.25 5.12 -19.12
C TYR A 47 11.81 3.72 -19.18
N SER A 48 10.94 2.72 -19.04
CA SER A 48 11.29 1.32 -19.31
C SER A 48 10.27 0.66 -20.22
N SER A 49 10.77 -0.28 -21.03
CA SER A 49 9.93 -1.16 -21.86
C SER A 49 10.36 -2.59 -21.63
N LYS A 50 9.41 -3.41 -21.16
CA LYS A 50 9.61 -4.82 -20.84
C LYS A 50 8.73 -5.68 -21.74
N ASP A 51 9.31 -6.74 -22.26
CA ASP A 51 8.67 -7.79 -23.04
C ASP A 51 8.92 -9.13 -22.35
N ASN A 52 7.90 -9.95 -22.19
CA ASN A 52 8.00 -11.24 -21.50
C ASN A 52 8.14 -12.43 -22.49
N ASN A 53 8.57 -12.18 -23.71
CA ASN A 53 8.69 -13.21 -24.76
C ASN A 53 10.02 -13.13 -25.51
N LEU A 54 11.13 -13.28 -24.80
CA LEU A 54 12.45 -13.31 -25.41
C LEU A 54 12.62 -14.48 -26.38
N SER A 55 12.00 -15.62 -26.09
CA SER A 55 12.09 -16.85 -26.89
C SER A 55 11.13 -16.90 -28.08
N GLU A 56 10.26 -15.88 -28.24
CA GLU A 56 9.25 -15.81 -29.30
C GLU A 56 8.25 -17.00 -29.35
N ILE A 57 8.17 -17.76 -28.25
CA ILE A 57 7.26 -18.91 -28.12
C ILE A 57 5.85 -18.50 -27.72
N VAL A 58 5.73 -17.38 -27.01
CA VAL A 58 4.44 -16.88 -26.53
C VAL A 58 3.76 -16.12 -27.66
N LEU A 59 2.58 -16.58 -28.09
CA LEU A 59 1.83 -15.97 -29.20
C LEU A 59 1.41 -14.53 -28.89
N ASN A 60 1.05 -14.25 -27.64
CA ASN A 60 0.55 -12.94 -27.20
C ASN A 60 1.37 -12.45 -26.01
N PRO A 61 2.56 -11.90 -26.25
CA PRO A 61 3.45 -11.44 -25.18
C PRO A 61 2.89 -10.20 -24.49
N LEU A 62 2.97 -10.20 -23.16
CA LEU A 62 2.64 -9.02 -22.39
C LEU A 62 3.77 -8.00 -22.48
N LYS A 63 3.49 -6.88 -23.11
CA LYS A 63 4.38 -5.71 -23.18
C LYS A 63 4.02 -4.73 -22.07
N THR A 64 4.99 -4.36 -21.27
CA THR A 64 4.83 -3.37 -20.20
C THR A 64 5.70 -2.16 -20.50
N LYS A 65 5.10 -0.98 -20.55
CA LYS A 65 5.79 0.30 -20.67
C LYS A 65 5.60 1.08 -19.40
N THR A 66 6.68 1.58 -18.83
CA THR A 66 6.65 2.35 -17.59
C THR A 66 7.33 3.70 -17.80
N PHE A 67 6.61 4.77 -17.48
CA PHE A 67 7.18 6.11 -17.32
C PHE A 67 7.23 6.43 -15.84
N MET A 68 8.34 7.01 -15.36
CA MET A 68 8.51 7.43 -13.98
C MET A 68 9.04 8.85 -13.87
N LEU A 69 8.52 9.60 -12.92
CA LEU A 69 9.01 10.91 -12.51
C LEU A 69 9.13 10.92 -11.00
N ASN A 70 10.33 11.11 -10.48
CA ASN A 70 10.57 11.32 -9.07
C ASN A 70 11.16 12.71 -8.87
N SER A 71 10.63 13.45 -7.91
CA SER A 71 11.12 14.76 -7.51
C SER A 71 11.32 14.79 -6.01
N THR A 72 12.47 15.30 -5.58
CA THR A 72 12.77 15.49 -4.15
C THR A 72 13.33 16.89 -3.94
N LEU A 73 12.66 17.65 -3.06
CA LEU A 73 13.10 18.97 -2.63
C LEU A 73 13.49 18.93 -1.16
N VAL A 74 14.75 19.27 -0.85
CA VAL A 74 15.29 19.39 0.50
C VAL A 74 15.96 20.75 0.64
N PRO A 75 15.23 21.82 0.96
CA PRO A 75 15.76 23.20 0.90
C PRO A 75 16.91 23.48 1.88
N GLY A 76 16.93 22.78 3.00
CA GLY A 76 17.95 22.92 4.02
C GLY A 76 17.44 22.61 5.44
N PRO A 77 18.28 22.73 6.46
CA PRO A 77 17.90 22.49 7.84
C PRO A 77 16.72 23.37 8.27
N GLY A 78 15.72 22.78 8.93
CA GLY A 78 14.54 23.50 9.42
C GLY A 78 13.48 23.84 8.37
N ALA A 79 13.75 23.63 7.08
CA ALA A 79 12.77 23.84 6.03
C ALA A 79 12.01 22.54 5.68
N PRO A 80 10.77 22.63 5.19
CA PRO A 80 10.01 21.46 4.74
C PRO A 80 10.72 20.74 3.59
N SER A 81 10.73 19.40 3.66
CA SER A 81 11.15 18.57 2.52
C SER A 81 9.93 17.98 1.82
N ILE A 82 9.98 17.89 0.50
CA ILE A 82 8.90 17.42 -0.36
C ILE A 82 9.42 16.31 -1.23
N VAL A 83 8.66 15.22 -1.31
CA VAL A 83 8.89 14.10 -2.24
C VAL A 83 7.64 13.92 -3.07
N PHE A 84 7.81 13.87 -4.39
CA PHE A 84 6.76 13.53 -5.34
C PHE A 84 7.25 12.42 -6.26
N ASN A 85 6.47 11.34 -6.34
CA ASN A 85 6.73 10.24 -7.26
C ASN A 85 5.47 10.01 -8.09
N MET A 86 5.66 9.85 -9.39
CA MET A 86 4.61 9.47 -10.34
C MET A 86 5.12 8.35 -11.22
N GLN A 87 4.31 7.32 -11.39
CA GLN A 87 4.61 6.22 -12.28
C GLN A 87 3.37 5.88 -13.11
N VAL A 88 3.52 5.89 -14.42
CA VAL A 88 2.49 5.45 -15.36
C VAL A 88 2.93 4.11 -15.95
N ILE A 89 2.11 3.08 -15.79
CA ILE A 89 2.38 1.74 -16.28
C ILE A 89 1.30 1.38 -17.31
N GLY A 90 1.70 1.17 -18.55
CA GLY A 90 0.84 0.61 -19.60
C GLY A 90 1.15 -0.85 -19.83
N LYS A 91 0.12 -1.69 -19.92
CA LYS A 91 0.24 -3.11 -20.24
C LYS A 91 -0.62 -3.44 -21.44
N ASN A 92 -0.05 -4.17 -22.40
CA ASN A 92 -0.77 -4.61 -23.59
C ASN A 92 -0.23 -6.00 -24.02
N ASN A 93 -1.13 -6.92 -24.33
CA ASN A 93 -0.78 -8.26 -24.81
C ASN A 93 -1.04 -8.49 -26.30
N GLY A 94 -1.54 -7.46 -27.01
CA GLY A 94 -1.78 -7.51 -28.46
C GLY A 94 -2.93 -8.41 -28.90
N ILE A 95 -3.76 -8.90 -27.97
CA ILE A 95 -4.94 -9.68 -28.32
C ILE A 95 -6.07 -8.71 -28.70
N ASP A 96 -6.62 -8.87 -29.91
CA ASP A 96 -7.67 -7.99 -30.45
C ASP A 96 -9.07 -8.61 -30.40
N SER A 97 -9.19 -9.90 -30.09
CA SER A 97 -10.46 -10.63 -30.07
C SER A 97 -10.65 -11.42 -28.78
N VAL A 98 -11.90 -11.59 -28.41
CA VAL A 98 -12.29 -12.48 -27.32
C VAL A 98 -12.16 -13.96 -27.76
N GLU A 99 -11.95 -14.84 -26.80
CA GLU A 99 -11.94 -16.27 -27.04
C GLU A 99 -13.38 -16.80 -27.12
N VAL A 100 -13.67 -17.57 -28.20
CA VAL A 100 -14.97 -18.17 -28.45
C VAL A 100 -14.79 -19.69 -28.66
N ASP A 101 -15.86 -20.45 -28.37
CA ASP A 101 -15.88 -21.90 -28.65
C ASP A 101 -16.14 -22.20 -30.14
N SER A 102 -16.23 -23.48 -30.49
CA SER A 102 -16.50 -23.96 -31.85
C SER A 102 -17.89 -23.55 -32.39
N LEU A 103 -18.80 -23.12 -31.53
CA LEU A 103 -20.14 -22.63 -31.84
C LEU A 103 -20.22 -21.10 -31.88
N GLY A 104 -19.10 -20.41 -31.66
CA GLY A 104 -19.03 -18.96 -31.60
C GLY A 104 -19.52 -18.36 -30.26
N GLN A 105 -19.70 -19.20 -29.23
CA GLN A 105 -20.10 -18.72 -27.90
C GLN A 105 -18.86 -18.19 -27.16
N PHE A 106 -19.07 -17.10 -26.41
CA PHE A 106 -18.02 -16.49 -25.62
C PHE A 106 -17.50 -17.42 -24.52
N LEU A 107 -16.19 -17.62 -24.47
CA LEU A 107 -15.52 -18.36 -23.43
C LEU A 107 -14.81 -17.43 -22.44
N LYS A 108 -13.96 -16.53 -22.96
CA LYS A 108 -13.16 -15.66 -22.11
C LYS A 108 -12.65 -14.44 -22.86
N ASP A 109 -12.52 -13.32 -22.14
CA ASP A 109 -11.82 -12.13 -22.61
C ASP A 109 -10.39 -12.08 -22.03
N ASN A 110 -9.42 -12.50 -22.84
CA ASN A 110 -8.00 -12.52 -22.48
C ASN A 110 -7.26 -11.24 -22.93
N ARG A 111 -7.96 -10.26 -23.50
CA ARG A 111 -7.35 -9.01 -23.94
C ARG A 111 -6.85 -8.22 -22.72
N GLU A 112 -5.63 -7.76 -22.79
CA GLU A 112 -5.07 -6.82 -21.82
C GLU A 112 -4.57 -5.57 -22.55
N ASP A 113 -5.25 -4.46 -22.36
CA ASP A 113 -4.77 -3.12 -22.64
C ASP A 113 -5.20 -2.24 -21.48
N SER A 114 -4.29 -1.99 -20.57
CA SER A 114 -4.58 -1.33 -19.30
C SER A 114 -3.53 -0.30 -18.94
N ARG A 115 -3.93 0.72 -18.20
CA ARG A 115 -3.03 1.73 -17.64
C ARG A 115 -3.20 1.79 -16.14
N ALA A 116 -2.09 1.91 -15.43
CA ALA A 116 -2.06 2.22 -14.01
C ALA A 116 -1.31 3.53 -13.79
N LEU A 117 -1.86 4.38 -12.95
CA LEU A 117 -1.19 5.58 -12.43
C LEU A 117 -0.94 5.39 -10.94
N ASN A 118 0.31 5.38 -10.56
CA ASN A 118 0.74 5.40 -9.16
C ASN A 118 1.31 6.78 -8.84
N THR A 119 0.76 7.45 -7.84
CA THR A 119 1.19 8.77 -7.38
C THR A 119 1.46 8.73 -5.90
N LEU A 120 2.64 9.20 -5.48
CA LEU A 120 2.99 9.40 -4.09
C LEU A 120 3.44 10.85 -3.89
N PHE A 121 2.86 11.50 -2.91
CA PHE A 121 3.26 12.81 -2.43
C PHE A 121 3.56 12.72 -0.93
N SER A 122 4.70 13.26 -0.52
CA SER A 122 5.10 13.30 0.89
C SER A 122 5.69 14.66 1.21
N ILE A 123 5.28 15.23 2.34
CA ILE A 123 5.87 16.45 2.90
C ILE A 123 6.25 16.20 4.35
N ASN A 124 7.47 16.57 4.72
CA ASN A 124 7.95 16.57 6.09
C ASN A 124 8.27 18.00 6.51
N ILE A 125 7.61 18.45 7.56
CA ILE A 125 7.70 19.83 8.08
C ILE A 125 8.34 19.74 9.47
N PRO A 126 9.64 20.02 9.59
CA PRO A 126 10.29 20.17 10.89
C PRO A 126 9.89 21.50 11.51
N GLY A 127 9.80 21.55 12.83
CA GLY A 127 9.50 22.76 13.58
C GLY A 127 9.85 22.59 15.05
N SER A 128 9.83 23.67 15.80
CA SER A 128 10.02 23.64 17.26
C SER A 128 9.03 24.55 17.94
N ILE A 129 8.53 24.11 19.09
CA ILE A 129 7.70 24.90 20.00
C ILE A 129 8.47 24.95 21.33
N GLY A 130 9.10 26.08 21.59
CA GLY A 130 10.05 26.18 22.70
C GLY A 130 11.17 25.14 22.55
N PRO A 131 11.46 24.36 23.60
CA PRO A 131 12.53 23.33 23.55
C PRO A 131 12.09 22.00 22.92
N ILE A 132 10.86 21.88 22.46
CA ILE A 132 10.30 20.65 21.86
C ILE A 132 10.50 20.70 20.36
N SER A 133 11.24 19.72 19.81
CA SER A 133 11.37 19.54 18.37
C SER A 133 10.24 18.68 17.82
N ASN A 134 9.57 19.18 16.81
CA ASN A 134 8.44 18.52 16.17
C ASN A 134 8.74 18.21 14.70
N THR A 135 8.14 17.17 14.18
CA THR A 135 8.11 16.88 12.75
C THR A 135 6.70 16.44 12.37
N ILE A 136 6.09 17.15 11.45
CA ILE A 136 4.82 16.75 10.83
C ILE A 136 5.16 16.08 9.51
N ALA A 137 4.70 14.85 9.32
CA ALA A 137 4.80 14.13 8.05
C ALA A 137 3.39 13.90 7.49
N LEU A 138 3.16 14.36 6.27
CA LEU A 138 1.92 14.14 5.53
C LEU A 138 2.26 13.32 4.29
N ASN A 139 1.50 12.25 4.05
CA ASN A 139 1.70 11.41 2.88
C ASN A 139 0.35 11.17 2.20
N PHE A 140 0.39 11.18 0.90
CA PHE A 140 -0.69 10.76 0.01
C PHE A 140 -0.15 9.74 -0.98
N ASN A 141 -0.81 8.60 -1.09
CA ASN A 141 -0.53 7.59 -2.10
C ASN A 141 -1.82 7.23 -2.82
N SER A 142 -1.77 7.11 -4.13
CA SER A 142 -2.91 6.71 -4.96
C SER A 142 -2.44 5.81 -6.08
N ILE A 143 -3.13 4.69 -6.25
CA ILE A 143 -2.99 3.79 -7.40
C ILE A 143 -4.36 3.73 -8.07
N THR A 144 -4.42 4.11 -9.35
CA THR A 144 -5.65 4.03 -10.15
C THR A 144 -5.42 3.19 -11.39
N TYR A 145 -6.40 2.38 -11.73
CA TYR A 145 -6.38 1.54 -12.92
C TYR A 145 -7.45 1.98 -13.92
N LYS A 146 -7.09 1.91 -15.19
CA LYS A 146 -7.98 2.21 -16.31
C LYS A 146 -7.89 1.07 -17.32
N ASP A 147 -9.04 0.53 -17.72
CA ASP A 147 -9.15 -0.34 -18.88
C ASP A 147 -9.18 0.52 -20.14
N VAL A 148 -8.20 0.35 -21.01
CA VAL A 148 -8.11 1.11 -22.28
C VAL A 148 -9.11 0.57 -23.27
N ILE A 149 -9.45 -0.73 -23.21
CA ILE A 149 -10.39 -1.37 -24.13
C ILE A 149 -11.79 -0.76 -24.02
N GLU A 150 -12.22 -0.38 -22.82
CA GLU A 150 -13.51 0.27 -22.61
C GLU A 150 -13.54 1.76 -22.91
N THR A 151 -12.38 2.40 -22.92
CA THR A 151 -12.30 3.86 -22.86
C THR A 151 -11.63 4.52 -24.04
N ASP A 152 -10.99 3.75 -24.93
CA ASP A 152 -10.25 4.27 -26.08
C ASP A 152 -11.04 4.02 -27.38
N GLU A 153 -11.15 5.05 -28.24
CA GLU A 153 -11.81 4.99 -29.53
C GLU A 153 -11.27 3.88 -30.44
N LYS A 154 -10.04 3.48 -30.23
CA LYS A 154 -9.41 2.34 -30.94
C LYS A 154 -10.22 1.04 -30.82
N TYR A 155 -10.96 0.88 -29.73
CA TYR A 155 -11.74 -0.32 -29.43
C TYR A 155 -13.25 -0.09 -29.52
N ALA A 156 -13.69 1.03 -30.10
CA ALA A 156 -15.12 1.38 -30.19
C ALA A 156 -15.96 0.34 -30.92
N ASP A 157 -15.39 -0.37 -31.91
CA ASP A 157 -16.00 -1.48 -32.63
C ASP A 157 -15.90 -2.84 -31.94
N LYS A 158 -15.09 -2.94 -30.90
CA LYS A 158 -14.79 -4.15 -30.12
C LYS A 158 -14.74 -3.86 -28.63
N PRO A 159 -15.81 -3.30 -28.03
CA PRO A 159 -15.83 -3.00 -26.60
C PRO A 159 -15.71 -4.28 -25.75
N ARG A 160 -15.55 -4.13 -24.49
CA ARG A 160 -15.76 -5.24 -23.55
C ARG A 160 -17.24 -5.65 -23.60
N ARG A 161 -17.49 -6.89 -23.26
CA ARG A 161 -18.87 -7.35 -23.05
C ARG A 161 -19.46 -6.72 -21.80
N ASP A 162 -20.78 -6.48 -21.80
CA ASP A 162 -21.49 -5.90 -20.66
C ASP A 162 -21.36 -6.73 -19.37
N ASP A 163 -21.15 -8.06 -19.52
CA ASP A 163 -20.93 -9.00 -18.41
C ASP A 163 -19.46 -9.15 -18.00
N TYR A 164 -18.53 -8.35 -18.57
CA TYR A 164 -17.13 -8.39 -18.21
C TYR A 164 -16.81 -7.44 -17.06
N LEU A 165 -16.05 -7.93 -16.08
CA LEU A 165 -15.55 -7.15 -14.99
C LEU A 165 -14.04 -6.96 -15.07
N PHE A 166 -13.56 -5.72 -15.18
CA PHE A 166 -12.15 -5.40 -15.09
C PHE A 166 -11.69 -5.43 -13.61
N GLN A 167 -11.07 -6.55 -13.22
CA GLN A 167 -10.78 -6.88 -11.82
C GLN A 167 -9.50 -6.18 -11.29
N LYS A 168 -9.43 -4.85 -11.33
CA LYS A 168 -8.31 -4.11 -10.73
C LYS A 168 -8.84 -2.98 -9.84
N SER A 169 -8.48 -3.05 -8.58
CA SER A 169 -8.95 -2.12 -7.55
C SER A 169 -8.08 -0.88 -7.49
N ASP A 170 -8.70 0.29 -7.43
CA ASP A 170 -8.01 1.53 -7.09
C ASP A 170 -7.75 1.59 -5.59
N THR A 171 -6.65 2.23 -5.21
CA THR A 171 -6.32 2.42 -3.79
C THR A 171 -5.91 3.86 -3.55
N ARG A 172 -6.40 4.46 -2.46
CA ARG A 172 -5.98 5.77 -1.98
C ARG A 172 -5.64 5.68 -0.50
N THR A 173 -4.50 6.24 -0.13
CA THR A 173 -4.05 6.29 1.27
C THR A 173 -3.62 7.70 1.61
N ILE A 174 -4.13 8.23 2.70
CA ILE A 174 -3.70 9.50 3.30
C ILE A 174 -3.19 9.17 4.70
N SER A 175 -2.00 9.65 5.02
CA SER A 175 -1.47 9.52 6.37
C SER A 175 -0.88 10.84 6.87
N ALA A 176 -1.03 11.07 8.17
CA ALA A 176 -0.46 12.19 8.88
C ALA A 176 0.20 11.70 10.17
N ASN A 177 1.42 12.16 10.43
CA ASN A 177 2.16 11.81 11.62
C ASN A 177 2.74 13.07 12.24
N LEU A 178 2.57 13.22 13.54
CA LEU A 178 3.26 14.22 14.36
C LEU A 178 4.23 13.50 15.29
N SER A 179 5.51 13.72 15.12
CA SER A 179 6.56 13.21 16.02
C SER A 179 7.13 14.35 16.82
N SER A 180 7.10 14.24 18.15
CA SER A 180 7.64 15.24 19.06
C SER A 180 8.78 14.66 19.91
N ARG A 181 9.89 15.38 19.96
CA ARG A 181 11.03 15.07 20.82
C ARG A 181 11.15 16.16 21.88
N PHE A 182 11.09 15.75 23.12
CA PHE A 182 11.18 16.63 24.28
C PHE A 182 12.63 16.86 24.71
N PRO A 183 12.93 17.89 25.53
CA PRO A 183 14.27 18.15 26.06
C PRO A 183 14.75 17.07 27.03
N PHE A 184 13.84 16.26 27.56
CA PHE A 184 14.11 15.05 28.32
C PHE A 184 13.87 13.81 27.44
N PRO A 185 14.33 12.62 27.79
CA PRO A 185 14.37 11.47 26.91
C PRO A 185 12.99 10.85 26.60
N LEU A 186 12.01 11.69 26.25
CA LEU A 186 10.67 11.32 25.79
C LEU A 186 10.53 11.66 24.31
N ARG A 187 10.00 10.71 23.56
CA ARG A 187 9.51 10.90 22.19
C ARG A 187 8.07 10.44 22.12
N THR A 188 7.21 11.22 21.46
CA THR A 188 5.82 10.85 21.18
C THR A 188 5.56 10.86 19.68
N VAL A 189 4.62 10.02 19.24
CA VAL A 189 4.13 10.00 17.87
C VAL A 189 2.62 9.90 17.91
N ILE A 190 1.96 10.84 17.24
CA ILE A 190 0.53 10.77 16.91
C ILE A 190 0.44 10.43 15.44
N SER A 191 -0.36 9.46 15.10
CA SER A 191 -0.54 8.99 13.72
C SER A 191 -2.02 8.96 13.35
N PHE A 192 -2.28 9.26 12.10
CA PHE A 192 -3.56 9.10 11.44
C PHE A 192 -3.33 8.47 10.08
N ASN A 193 -4.19 7.52 9.70
CA ASN A 193 -4.16 6.91 8.39
C ASN A 193 -5.58 6.60 7.91
N LYS A 194 -5.87 6.92 6.65
CA LYS A 194 -7.09 6.53 5.96
C LYS A 194 -6.73 5.86 4.65
N THR A 195 -7.16 4.63 4.47
CA THR A 195 -7.01 3.87 3.22
C THR A 195 -8.38 3.55 2.67
N GLN A 196 -8.57 3.78 1.38
CA GLN A 196 -9.78 3.48 0.61
C GLN A 196 -9.37 2.57 -0.54
N ILE A 197 -10.08 1.48 -0.71
CA ILE A 197 -9.93 0.53 -1.82
C ILE A 197 -11.25 0.54 -2.57
N PHE A 198 -11.20 0.84 -3.86
CA PHE A 198 -12.36 0.86 -4.75
C PHE A 198 -12.33 -0.42 -5.58
N ILE A 199 -13.19 -1.36 -5.23
CA ILE A 199 -13.29 -2.67 -5.87
C ILE A 199 -14.32 -2.57 -6.98
N PRO A 200 -13.98 -2.89 -8.23
CA PRO A 200 -14.98 -2.96 -9.30
C PRO A 200 -15.92 -4.13 -9.04
N MET A 201 -17.21 -3.86 -9.08
CA MET A 201 -18.30 -4.84 -8.94
C MET A 201 -19.35 -4.59 -10.04
N MET A 202 -20.17 -5.59 -10.35
CA MET A 202 -21.33 -5.42 -11.19
C MET A 202 -22.57 -5.21 -10.34
N ASP A 203 -23.39 -4.22 -10.71
CA ASP A 203 -24.70 -4.03 -10.13
C ASP A 203 -25.75 -5.00 -10.75
N GLU A 204 -26.98 -4.95 -10.26
CA GLU A 204 -28.10 -5.77 -10.76
C GLU A 204 -28.43 -5.52 -12.25
N ASN A 205 -28.01 -4.39 -12.80
CA ASN A 205 -28.21 -4.00 -14.21
C ASN A 205 -26.97 -4.27 -15.08
N LEU A 206 -25.97 -5.03 -14.56
CA LEU A 206 -24.70 -5.33 -15.22
C LEU A 206 -23.80 -4.10 -15.47
N ASN A 207 -24.05 -2.98 -14.79
CA ASN A 207 -23.12 -1.85 -14.86
C ASN A 207 -21.95 -2.06 -13.90
N VAL A 208 -20.75 -1.73 -14.35
CA VAL A 208 -19.56 -1.75 -13.49
C VAL A 208 -19.60 -0.55 -12.55
N ILE A 209 -19.79 -0.82 -11.28
CA ILE A 209 -19.70 0.15 -10.19
C ILE A 209 -18.43 -0.09 -9.39
N LYS A 210 -17.99 0.88 -8.61
CA LYS A 210 -16.87 0.72 -7.68
C LYS A 210 -17.39 0.75 -6.25
N ASP A 211 -17.36 -0.38 -5.59
CA ASP A 211 -17.62 -0.45 -4.16
C ASP A 211 -16.40 0.03 -3.36
N GLU A 212 -16.65 0.79 -2.29
CA GLU A 212 -15.61 1.38 -1.47
C GLU A 212 -15.46 0.62 -0.16
N ILE A 213 -14.29 0.04 0.05
CA ILE A 213 -13.86 -0.47 1.36
C ILE A 213 -12.85 0.49 1.95
N GLY A 214 -13.18 1.08 3.08
CA GLY A 214 -12.34 2.08 3.72
C GLY A 214 -11.90 1.69 5.13
N TRP A 215 -10.63 1.98 5.47
CA TRP A 215 -10.07 1.82 6.79
C TRP A 215 -9.55 3.16 7.29
N THR A 216 -10.01 3.55 8.46
CA THR A 216 -9.47 4.72 9.17
C THR A 216 -8.81 4.26 10.45
N SER A 217 -7.59 4.71 10.68
CA SER A 217 -6.86 4.40 11.91
C SER A 217 -6.19 5.62 12.50
N GLY A 218 -6.08 5.65 13.81
CA GLY A 218 -5.34 6.65 14.55
C GLY A 218 -4.55 6.01 15.68
N GLY A 219 -3.45 6.61 16.06
CA GLY A 219 -2.63 6.08 17.15
C GLY A 219 -1.86 7.15 17.87
N LEU A 220 -1.59 6.87 19.14
CA LEU A 220 -0.69 7.62 19.99
C LEU A 220 0.33 6.66 20.54
N SER A 221 1.60 6.97 20.42
CA SER A 221 2.67 6.19 21.04
C SER A 221 3.69 7.09 21.70
N GLY A 222 4.33 6.57 22.75
CA GLY A 222 5.40 7.23 23.46
C GLY A 222 6.55 6.28 23.72
N SER A 223 7.77 6.79 23.68
CA SER A 223 8.97 6.09 24.13
C SER A 223 9.75 6.95 25.10
N TYR A 224 10.13 6.37 26.22
CA TYR A 224 10.93 7.00 27.25
C TYR A 224 12.19 6.21 27.50
N SER A 225 13.34 6.88 27.51
CA SER A 225 14.63 6.24 27.71
C SER A 225 15.21 6.63 29.07
N LEU A 226 15.63 5.64 29.84
CA LEU A 226 16.24 5.79 31.18
C LEU A 226 17.72 5.37 31.14
N LYS A 227 18.48 5.84 32.09
CA LYS A 227 19.91 5.46 32.32
C LYS A 227 20.74 5.50 31.03
N ASN A 228 20.78 6.67 30.36
CA ASN A 228 21.55 6.85 29.13
C ASN A 228 21.14 5.86 28.01
N ASN A 229 19.83 5.64 27.83
CA ASN A 229 19.23 4.73 26.86
C ASN A 229 19.41 3.22 27.16
N THR A 230 19.89 2.84 28.34
CA THR A 230 20.01 1.42 28.72
C THR A 230 18.64 0.77 28.90
N ILE A 231 17.63 1.51 29.35
CA ILE A 231 16.24 1.04 29.47
C ILE A 231 15.37 1.92 28.62
N ARG A 232 14.57 1.31 27.75
CA ARG A 232 13.58 1.98 26.90
C ARG A 232 12.20 1.46 27.20
N ILE A 233 11.29 2.33 27.59
CA ILE A 233 9.88 2.01 27.82
C ILE A 233 9.09 2.56 26.65
N ASN A 234 8.27 1.71 26.05
CA ASN A 234 7.40 2.06 24.93
C ASN A 234 5.96 1.81 25.33
N SER A 235 5.09 2.73 25.01
CA SER A 235 3.64 2.57 25.20
C SER A 235 2.90 3.11 24.00
N GLY A 236 1.71 2.57 23.73
CA GLY A 236 0.90 3.06 22.61
C GLY A 236 -0.54 2.60 22.71
N MET A 237 -1.38 3.37 22.05
CA MET A 237 -2.79 3.09 21.82
C MET A 237 -3.05 3.28 20.33
N ASP A 238 -3.76 2.35 19.72
CA ASP A 238 -4.21 2.43 18.34
C ASP A 238 -5.70 2.13 18.24
N TYR A 239 -6.37 2.86 17.38
CA TYR A 239 -7.77 2.66 17.03
C TYR A 239 -7.88 2.51 15.52
N MET A 240 -8.67 1.54 15.07
CA MET A 240 -8.94 1.31 13.65
C MET A 240 -10.41 0.99 13.46
N THR A 241 -10.99 1.51 12.39
CA THR A 241 -12.35 1.19 11.96
C THR A 241 -12.43 1.09 10.45
N ASN A 242 -13.25 0.17 9.95
CA ASN A 242 -13.68 0.23 8.56
C ASN A 242 -14.88 1.19 8.45
N GLY A 243 -14.93 1.93 7.35
CA GLY A 243 -15.85 3.04 7.15
C GLY A 243 -17.25 2.68 6.65
N ASN A 244 -17.61 1.42 6.52
CA ASN A 244 -18.95 1.05 6.06
C ASN A 244 -19.99 1.26 7.16
N THR A 245 -21.12 1.88 6.78
CA THR A 245 -22.19 2.26 7.70
C THR A 245 -23.00 1.06 8.18
N ASP A 246 -23.07 0.02 7.38
CA ASP A 246 -23.90 -1.16 7.63
C ASP A 246 -23.13 -2.23 8.38
N ASP A 247 -21.94 -2.56 7.95
CA ASP A 247 -21.02 -3.46 8.61
C ASP A 247 -19.78 -2.72 9.07
N SER A 248 -19.50 -2.70 10.36
CA SER A 248 -18.34 -2.01 10.88
C SER A 248 -17.51 -2.89 11.80
N VAL A 249 -16.20 -2.84 11.59
CA VAL A 249 -15.20 -3.42 12.49
C VAL A 249 -14.48 -2.28 13.18
N GLN A 250 -14.46 -2.29 14.50
CA GLN A 250 -13.72 -1.35 15.32
C GLN A 250 -12.70 -2.13 16.15
N ILE A 251 -11.46 -1.67 16.13
CA ILE A 251 -10.36 -2.29 16.86
C ILE A 251 -9.69 -1.23 17.72
N LEU A 252 -9.62 -1.46 19.01
CA LEU A 252 -8.87 -0.64 19.96
C LEU A 252 -7.72 -1.47 20.50
N GLY A 253 -6.50 -1.01 20.29
CA GLY A 253 -5.28 -1.69 20.73
C GLY A 253 -4.51 -0.88 21.76
N PHE A 254 -3.96 -1.56 22.76
CA PHE A 254 -3.01 -1.01 23.72
C PHE A 254 -1.74 -1.83 23.69
N LYS A 255 -0.60 -1.16 23.76
CA LYS A 255 0.73 -1.79 23.77
C LYS A 255 1.56 -1.16 24.89
N ILE A 256 2.31 -1.99 25.58
CA ILE A 256 3.35 -1.56 26.52
C ILE A 256 4.55 -2.46 26.33
N GLY A 257 5.73 -1.90 26.41
CA GLY A 257 6.96 -2.67 26.30
C GLY A 257 8.11 -2.00 27.02
N ALA A 258 9.06 -2.82 27.43
CA ALA A 258 10.33 -2.37 27.98
C ALA A 258 11.46 -3.17 27.33
N ASP A 259 12.48 -2.48 26.86
CA ASP A 259 13.74 -3.07 26.40
C ASP A 259 14.84 -2.64 27.37
N TRP A 260 15.62 -3.59 27.84
CA TRP A 260 16.74 -3.36 28.75
C TRP A 260 18.01 -3.94 28.15
N ASP A 261 18.98 -3.06 27.87
CA ASP A 261 20.32 -3.44 27.43
C ASP A 261 21.13 -3.92 28.68
N LEU A 262 21.09 -5.24 28.94
CA LEU A 262 21.79 -5.86 30.07
C LEU A 262 23.32 -5.80 29.89
N LEU A 263 23.77 -6.04 28.65
CA LEU A 263 25.15 -5.98 28.22
C LEU A 263 25.20 -5.28 26.85
N ARG A 264 26.40 -4.98 26.36
CA ARG A 264 26.62 -4.29 25.08
C ARG A 264 25.93 -4.97 23.90
N ASN A 265 25.73 -6.28 23.96
CA ASN A 265 25.15 -7.14 22.93
C ASN A 265 24.02 -8.05 23.45
N LEU A 266 23.53 -7.84 24.67
CA LEU A 266 22.47 -8.64 25.26
C LEU A 266 21.29 -7.73 25.64
N VAL A 267 20.14 -7.91 25.03
CA VAL A 267 18.92 -7.13 25.25
C VAL A 267 17.83 -8.02 25.81
N PHE A 268 17.29 -7.67 26.96
CA PHE A 268 16.06 -8.24 27.49
C PHE A 268 14.89 -7.39 27.04
N SER A 269 13.83 -8.01 26.50
CA SER A 269 12.62 -7.34 26.05
C SER A 269 11.38 -7.97 26.67
N LEU A 270 10.50 -7.12 27.18
CA LEU A 270 9.15 -7.47 27.63
C LEU A 270 8.16 -6.64 26.82
N LYS A 271 7.23 -7.29 26.12
CA LYS A 271 6.20 -6.61 25.33
C LYS A 271 4.85 -7.25 25.62
N SER A 272 3.86 -6.42 25.88
CA SER A 272 2.48 -6.85 26.08
C SER A 272 1.56 -6.02 25.18
N ASN A 273 0.54 -6.67 24.63
CA ASN A 273 -0.50 -6.02 23.87
C ASN A 273 -1.87 -6.57 24.26
N VAL A 274 -2.87 -5.70 24.22
CA VAL A 274 -4.29 -6.04 24.41
C VAL A 274 -5.06 -5.40 23.25
N ARG A 275 -5.95 -6.16 22.62
CA ARG A 275 -6.83 -5.66 21.57
C ARG A 275 -8.27 -6.00 21.90
N PHE A 276 -9.13 -5.03 21.70
CA PHE A 276 -10.58 -5.14 21.78
C PHE A 276 -11.14 -4.95 20.37
N ASN A 277 -11.85 -5.93 19.88
CA ASN A 277 -12.52 -5.89 18.60
C ASN A 277 -14.02 -5.79 18.84
N ARG A 278 -14.67 -4.89 18.14
CA ARG A 278 -16.11 -4.77 18.08
C ARG A 278 -16.53 -4.86 16.63
N ILE A 279 -17.40 -5.81 16.34
CA ILE A 279 -17.93 -6.04 15.02
C ILE A 279 -19.42 -5.77 15.07
N LYS A 280 -19.92 -4.96 14.16
CA LYS A 280 -21.32 -4.71 13.94
C LYS A 280 -21.67 -5.21 12.54
N SER A 281 -22.65 -6.09 12.42
CA SER A 281 -23.24 -6.52 11.16
C SER A 281 -24.71 -6.11 11.12
N ASN A 282 -25.17 -5.70 9.96
CA ASN A 282 -26.58 -5.41 9.71
C ASN A 282 -27.29 -6.52 8.94
N GLU A 283 -26.66 -7.65 8.73
CA GLU A 283 -27.28 -8.79 8.07
C GLU A 283 -28.36 -9.38 8.99
N ASN A 284 -29.59 -9.36 8.48
CA ASN A 284 -30.71 -10.08 9.09
C ASN A 284 -30.68 -11.53 8.57
N ASP A 285 -29.74 -12.32 9.05
CA ASP A 285 -29.53 -13.72 8.63
C ASP A 285 -30.36 -14.71 9.44
N GLY A 286 -31.12 -14.24 10.45
CA GLY A 286 -31.94 -15.08 11.33
C GLY A 286 -31.11 -15.85 12.34
N ILE A 287 -29.85 -15.52 12.55
CA ILE A 287 -28.92 -16.15 13.48
C ILE A 287 -28.66 -15.20 14.67
N ASP A 288 -28.57 -15.70 15.86
CA ASP A 288 -28.13 -15.00 17.07
C ASP A 288 -26.58 -15.04 17.09
N ASN A 289 -25.93 -14.10 16.44
CA ASN A 289 -24.49 -14.10 16.29
C ASN A 289 -23.73 -13.60 17.53
N ASP A 290 -24.38 -12.86 18.42
CA ASP A 290 -23.79 -12.42 19.69
C ASP A 290 -24.13 -13.36 20.86
N ASN A 291 -24.91 -14.40 20.59
CA ASN A 291 -25.34 -15.44 21.53
C ASN A 291 -26.04 -14.88 22.76
N ASN A 292 -26.83 -13.82 22.60
CA ASN A 292 -27.60 -13.21 23.69
C ASN A 292 -28.98 -13.83 23.86
N GLY A 293 -29.36 -14.82 23.06
CA GLY A 293 -30.60 -15.54 23.07
C GLY A 293 -31.75 -14.87 22.31
N LYS A 294 -31.44 -13.85 21.50
CA LYS A 294 -32.41 -13.19 20.62
C LYS A 294 -31.89 -13.20 19.21
N ILE A 295 -32.71 -13.64 18.26
CA ILE A 295 -32.46 -13.48 16.85
C ILE A 295 -32.55 -11.98 16.54
N ASP A 296 -31.45 -11.38 16.14
CA ASP A 296 -31.34 -9.94 15.97
C ASP A 296 -31.92 -9.48 14.63
N GLY A 297 -32.88 -8.58 14.72
CA GLY A 297 -33.68 -8.19 13.58
C GLY A 297 -33.04 -7.13 12.64
N LYS A 298 -31.96 -6.44 13.01
CA LYS A 298 -31.39 -5.35 12.17
C LYS A 298 -29.93 -5.00 12.41
N SER A 299 -29.32 -5.36 13.52
CA SER A 299 -27.88 -5.16 13.72
C SER A 299 -27.35 -6.01 14.84
N GLU A 300 -26.37 -6.81 14.56
CA GLU A 300 -25.67 -7.62 15.54
C GLU A 300 -24.35 -7.00 15.93
N ILE A 301 -24.04 -7.04 17.21
CA ILE A 301 -22.79 -6.53 17.75
C ILE A 301 -22.15 -7.61 18.58
N TRP A 302 -20.99 -8.09 18.15
CA TRP A 302 -20.19 -8.97 18.99
C TRP A 302 -18.84 -8.36 19.28
N SER A 303 -18.27 -8.65 20.42
CA SER A 303 -16.98 -8.16 20.84
C SER A 303 -16.06 -9.29 21.29
N THR A 304 -14.81 -9.20 20.90
CA THR A 304 -13.76 -10.12 21.32
C THR A 304 -12.59 -9.34 21.89
N SER A 305 -11.86 -9.96 22.81
CA SER A 305 -10.60 -9.39 23.29
C SER A 305 -9.47 -10.40 23.18
N ASN A 306 -8.32 -9.93 22.72
CA ASN A 306 -7.11 -10.71 22.62
C ASN A 306 -6.00 -10.02 23.40
N SER A 307 -5.26 -10.80 24.20
CA SER A 307 -4.07 -10.29 24.86
C SER A 307 -2.88 -11.22 24.65
N GLY A 308 -1.72 -10.65 24.56
CA GLY A 308 -0.47 -11.41 24.41
C GLY A 308 0.68 -10.71 25.11
N THR A 309 1.56 -11.51 25.73
CA THR A 309 2.79 -11.02 26.31
C THR A 309 3.95 -11.85 25.76
N VAL A 310 4.98 -11.14 25.28
CA VAL A 310 6.20 -11.75 24.76
C VAL A 310 7.38 -11.31 25.63
N ILE A 311 8.12 -12.29 26.09
CA ILE A 311 9.39 -12.08 26.78
C ILE A 311 10.48 -12.63 25.88
N SER A 312 11.50 -11.85 25.59
CA SER A 312 12.62 -12.29 24.75
C SER A 312 13.97 -11.82 25.30
N LEU A 313 14.98 -12.64 25.05
CA LEU A 313 16.38 -12.32 25.30
C LEU A 313 17.10 -12.41 23.96
N ASN A 314 17.61 -11.29 23.49
CA ASN A 314 18.23 -11.17 22.18
C ASN A 314 19.74 -10.90 22.34
N TYR A 315 20.55 -11.75 21.74
CA TYR A 315 21.99 -11.57 21.65
C TYR A 315 22.35 -11.05 20.24
N ARG A 316 23.16 -9.98 20.18
CA ARG A 316 23.66 -9.43 18.91
C ARG A 316 25.15 -9.80 18.77
N PHE A 317 25.49 -10.49 17.72
CA PHE A 317 26.85 -10.83 17.35
C PHE A 317 27.62 -9.63 16.78
#